data_b6fb1a1331c8feed9105fdda2a7a183f
#
_entry.id   b6fb1a1331c8feed9105fdda2a7a183f
#
_cell.length_a   1.000
_cell.length_b   1.000
_cell.length_c   1.000
_cell.angle_alpha   90.00
_cell.angle_beta   90.00
_cell.angle_gamma   90.00
#
_symmetry.space_group_name_H-M   'P 1'
#
loop_
_entity.id
_entity.type
_entity.pdbx_description
1 polymer ?
#
loop_
_entity_poly.entity_id
_entity_poly.type
_entity_poly.pdbx_seq_one_letter_code
_entity_poly.pdbx_strand_id
1 'polypeptide(L)'
;MVVLIFALVARVQFTWRVVLLPLNIIELYAITLALTLLMATMYVYFRDIAHIWEVLQQLVFYGMPIIYPLTYVTNRGGILADLARLELLNPFAQTIQDIRHNFIAPDTQPTIWNQFGNWGIRLFPLVLTVVLLWLGVYLFRRNSRKFAEVM
;
A
#
# COMPACT_ATOMS: atom_id res chain seq x y z
N MET A 1 -18.69 6.44 2.38
CA MET A 1 -20.07 6.76 1.96
C MET A 1 -20.13 7.23 0.50
N VAL A 2 -19.45 8.31 0.11
CA VAL A 2 -19.50 8.86 -1.26
C VAL A 2 -19.16 7.81 -2.33
N VAL A 3 -18.08 7.05 -2.15
CA VAL A 3 -17.65 5.99 -3.09
C VAL A 3 -18.71 4.91 -3.30
N LEU A 4 -19.42 4.52 -2.23
CA LEU A 4 -20.50 3.54 -2.34
C LEU A 4 -21.67 4.05 -3.16
N ILE A 5 -22.04 5.34 -3.00
CA ILE A 5 -23.10 5.97 -3.77
C ILE A 5 -22.72 5.99 -5.26
N PHE A 6 -21.50 6.41 -5.57
CA PHE A 6 -21.01 6.41 -6.97
C PHE A 6 -20.93 5.00 -7.55
N ALA A 7 -20.51 4.00 -6.78
CA ALA A 7 -20.47 2.61 -7.23
C ALA A 7 -21.89 2.07 -7.56
N LEU A 8 -22.89 2.42 -6.75
CA LEU A 8 -24.29 2.07 -7.02
C LEU A 8 -24.83 2.77 -8.27
N VAL A 9 -24.56 4.08 -8.43
CA VAL A 9 -24.96 4.86 -9.61
C VAL A 9 -24.30 4.33 -10.88
N ALA A 10 -23.01 3.96 -10.80
CA ALA A 10 -22.25 3.38 -11.92
C ALA A 10 -22.60 1.91 -12.20
N ARG A 11 -23.57 1.33 -11.48
CA ARG A 11 -23.98 -0.08 -11.61
C ARG A 11 -22.82 -1.05 -11.59
N VAL A 12 -21.84 -0.81 -10.71
CA VAL A 12 -20.71 -1.73 -10.50
C VAL A 12 -21.28 -3.09 -10.08
N GLN A 13 -20.92 -4.14 -10.79
CA GLN A 13 -21.34 -5.48 -10.46
C GLN A 13 -20.54 -5.96 -9.25
N PHE A 14 -21.17 -5.94 -8.09
CA PHE A 14 -20.57 -6.45 -6.87
C PHE A 14 -20.39 -7.98 -6.99
N THR A 15 -19.15 -8.39 -7.12
CA THR A 15 -18.78 -9.80 -7.13
C THR A 15 -18.61 -10.27 -5.68
N TRP A 16 -18.71 -11.58 -5.43
CA TRP A 16 -18.44 -12.16 -4.11
C TRP A 16 -17.06 -11.76 -3.51
N ARG A 17 -16.11 -11.30 -4.35
CA ARG A 17 -14.79 -10.80 -3.96
C ARG A 17 -14.83 -9.58 -3.05
N VAL A 18 -15.94 -8.88 -2.97
CA VAL A 18 -16.16 -7.78 -2.01
C VAL A 18 -15.96 -8.25 -0.57
N VAL A 19 -16.14 -9.54 -0.28
CA VAL A 19 -15.84 -10.13 1.03
C VAL A 19 -14.36 -10.03 1.41
N LEU A 20 -13.45 -9.86 0.43
CA LEU A 20 -12.02 -9.66 0.66
C LEU A 20 -11.64 -8.21 1.04
N LEU A 21 -12.58 -7.25 0.88
CA LEU A 21 -12.33 -5.85 1.25
C LEU A 21 -11.86 -5.66 2.69
N PRO A 22 -12.49 -6.28 3.70
CA PRO A 22 -12.01 -6.12 5.08
C PRO A 22 -10.56 -6.57 5.25
N LEU A 23 -10.14 -7.63 4.55
CA LEU A 23 -8.76 -8.12 4.59
C LEU A 23 -7.79 -7.08 4.00
N ASN A 24 -8.12 -6.50 2.84
CA ASN A 24 -7.32 -5.45 2.23
C ASN A 24 -7.25 -4.18 3.12
N ILE A 25 -8.35 -3.84 3.81
CA ILE A 25 -8.36 -2.71 4.75
C ILE A 25 -7.45 -3.00 5.95
N ILE A 26 -7.46 -4.21 6.48
CA ILE A 26 -6.57 -4.63 7.57
C ILE A 26 -5.11 -4.57 7.12
N GLU A 27 -4.81 -5.01 5.91
CA GLU A 27 -3.47 -4.93 5.33
C GLU A 27 -3.01 -3.47 5.20
N LEU A 28 -3.84 -2.59 4.65
CA LEU A 28 -3.56 -1.16 4.54
C LEU A 28 -3.34 -0.51 5.91
N TYR A 29 -4.14 -0.88 6.88
CA TYR A 29 -3.98 -0.42 8.27
C TYR A 29 -2.66 -0.90 8.87
N ALA A 30 -2.28 -2.16 8.65
CA ALA A 30 -1.05 -2.73 9.15
C ALA A 30 0.20 -2.02 8.58
N ILE A 31 0.21 -1.73 7.27
CA ILE A 31 1.28 -0.98 6.61
C ILE A 31 1.37 0.43 7.18
N THR A 32 0.24 1.11 7.30
CA THR A 32 0.18 2.49 7.84
C THR A 32 0.67 2.52 9.27
N LEU A 33 0.24 1.56 10.11
CA LEU A 33 0.69 1.44 11.49
C LEU A 33 2.20 1.18 11.56
N ALA A 34 2.73 0.30 10.70
CA ALA A 34 4.16 0.01 10.65
C ALA A 34 4.98 1.28 10.39
N LEU A 35 4.60 2.05 9.36
CA LEU A 35 5.28 3.30 9.02
C LEU A 35 5.13 4.35 10.11
N THR A 36 3.96 4.47 10.71
CA THR A 36 3.72 5.42 11.81
C THR A 36 4.64 5.12 13.00
N LEU A 37 4.79 3.85 13.39
CA LEU A 37 5.68 3.46 14.49
C LEU A 37 7.15 3.72 14.17
N LEU A 38 7.57 3.46 12.92
CA LEU A 38 8.92 3.76 12.47
C LEU A 38 9.18 5.27 12.49
N MET A 39 8.27 6.07 11.94
CA MET A 39 8.39 7.53 11.92
C MET A 39 8.38 8.13 13.33
N ALA A 40 7.49 7.66 14.21
CA ALA A 40 7.43 8.09 15.60
C ALA A 40 8.76 7.82 16.32
N THR A 41 9.39 6.69 16.05
CA THR A 41 10.70 6.37 16.64
C THR A 41 11.79 7.28 16.08
N MET A 42 11.79 7.54 14.78
CA MET A 42 12.80 8.38 14.12
C MET A 42 12.65 9.86 14.52
N TYR A 43 11.41 10.35 14.69
CA TYR A 43 11.12 11.74 15.04
C TYR A 43 11.74 12.16 16.38
N VAL A 44 11.85 11.25 17.33
CA VAL A 44 12.48 11.54 18.64
C VAL A 44 13.95 11.83 18.50
N TYR A 45 14.63 11.18 17.54
CA TYR A 45 16.07 11.37 17.33
C TYR A 45 16.39 12.47 16.31
N PHE A 46 15.51 12.64 15.32
CA PHE A 46 15.72 13.55 14.20
C PHE A 46 14.47 14.42 14.00
N ARG A 47 14.48 15.64 14.52
CA ARG A 47 13.35 16.57 14.39
C ARG A 47 13.02 16.94 12.93
N ASP A 48 14.02 16.94 12.06
CA ASP A 48 13.88 17.28 10.64
C ASP A 48 13.19 16.16 9.82
N ILE A 49 12.99 14.98 10.41
CA ILE A 49 12.35 13.86 9.71
C ILE A 49 10.92 14.21 9.24
N ALA A 50 10.25 15.15 9.90
CA ALA A 50 8.91 15.60 9.52
C ALA A 50 8.91 16.21 8.10
N HIS A 51 9.85 17.09 7.80
CA HIS A 51 9.95 17.72 6.47
C HIS A 51 10.36 16.73 5.40
N ILE A 52 11.29 15.82 5.73
CA ILE A 52 11.69 14.74 4.81
C ILE A 52 10.49 13.84 4.52
N TRP A 53 9.68 13.56 5.52
CA TRP A 53 8.49 12.72 5.39
C TRP A 53 7.42 13.37 4.51
N GLU A 54 7.20 14.68 4.62
CA GLU A 54 6.27 15.41 3.73
C GLU A 54 6.66 15.27 2.26
N VAL A 55 7.94 15.46 1.94
CA VAL A 55 8.45 15.30 0.57
C VAL A 55 8.33 13.84 0.11
N LEU A 56 8.67 12.90 0.99
CA LEU A 56 8.58 11.48 0.68
C LEU A 56 7.11 11.05 0.40
N GLN A 57 6.16 11.53 1.19
CA GLN A 57 4.74 11.28 0.98
C GLN A 57 4.27 11.78 -0.39
N GLN A 58 4.71 12.97 -0.82
CA GLN A 58 4.39 13.50 -2.15
C GLN A 58 4.97 12.62 -3.26
N LEU A 59 6.24 12.22 -3.16
CA LEU A 59 6.87 11.31 -4.11
C LEU A 59 6.13 9.97 -4.21
N VAL A 60 5.80 9.40 -3.06
CA VAL A 60 5.06 8.14 -2.97
C VAL A 60 3.67 8.27 -3.57
N PHE A 61 2.96 9.36 -3.28
CA PHE A 61 1.61 9.62 -3.79
C PHE A 61 1.57 9.74 -5.33
N TYR A 62 2.51 10.46 -5.92
CA TYR A 62 2.60 10.59 -7.37
C TYR A 62 3.19 9.36 -8.07
N GLY A 63 4.09 8.64 -7.39
CA GLY A 63 4.70 7.41 -7.89
C GLY A 63 3.79 6.20 -7.83
N MET A 64 2.79 6.20 -6.95
CA MET A 64 1.84 5.08 -6.84
C MET A 64 0.68 5.22 -7.82
N PRO A 65 0.09 4.11 -8.28
CA PRO A 65 -1.06 4.10 -9.16
C PRO A 65 -2.36 4.43 -8.40
N ILE A 66 -2.36 5.54 -7.64
CA ILE A 66 -3.53 6.04 -6.91
C ILE A 66 -4.41 6.87 -7.86
N ILE A 67 -3.79 7.78 -8.60
CA ILE A 67 -4.49 8.74 -9.46
C ILE A 67 -4.78 8.14 -10.83
N TYR A 68 -3.89 7.29 -11.34
CA TYR A 68 -4.03 6.67 -12.66
C TYR A 68 -4.24 5.16 -12.55
N PRO A 69 -5.00 4.55 -13.46
CA PRO A 69 -5.10 3.11 -13.52
C PRO A 69 -3.81 2.50 -14.07
N LEU A 70 -3.30 1.47 -13.42
CA LEU A 70 -2.06 0.79 -13.80
C LEU A 70 -2.12 0.22 -15.23
N THR A 71 -3.32 -0.12 -15.70
CA THR A 71 -3.58 -0.57 -17.08
C THR A 71 -3.10 0.40 -18.14
N TYR A 72 -3.13 1.72 -17.87
CA TYR A 72 -2.64 2.73 -18.81
C TYR A 72 -1.13 2.59 -19.09
N VAL A 73 -0.38 2.21 -18.06
CA VAL A 73 1.08 2.06 -18.15
C VAL A 73 1.45 0.69 -18.69
N THR A 74 0.78 -0.37 -18.21
CA THR A 74 1.05 -1.74 -18.66
C THR A 74 0.73 -1.97 -20.12
N ASN A 75 -0.31 -1.30 -20.66
CA ASN A 75 -0.71 -1.44 -22.06
C ASN A 75 0.23 -0.72 -23.05
N ARG A 76 1.08 0.19 -22.58
CA ARG A 76 2.06 0.88 -23.45
C ARG A 76 3.26 0.01 -23.82
N GLY A 77 3.50 -1.09 -23.10
CA GLY A 77 4.63 -1.98 -23.35
C GLY A 77 5.99 -1.37 -22.97
N GLY A 78 7.06 -2.13 -23.20
CA GLY A 78 8.43 -1.69 -22.96
C GLY A 78 8.78 -1.51 -21.47
N ILE A 79 9.83 -0.74 -21.20
CA ILE A 79 10.39 -0.50 -19.86
C ILE A 79 9.33 0.04 -18.88
N LEU A 80 8.40 0.86 -19.35
CA LEU A 80 7.34 1.43 -18.52
C LEU A 80 6.39 0.36 -17.99
N ALA A 81 6.08 -0.66 -18.79
CA ALA A 81 5.24 -1.78 -18.35
C ALA A 81 5.94 -2.61 -17.27
N ASP A 82 7.25 -2.81 -17.39
CA ASP A 82 8.02 -3.55 -16.38
C ASP A 82 8.14 -2.75 -15.08
N LEU A 83 8.35 -1.43 -15.14
CA LEU A 83 8.32 -0.56 -13.97
C LEU A 83 6.95 -0.58 -13.29
N ALA A 84 5.85 -0.51 -14.06
CA ALA A 84 4.51 -0.62 -13.52
C ALA A 84 4.23 -1.96 -12.82
N ARG A 85 4.82 -3.05 -13.32
CA ARG A 85 4.75 -4.36 -12.64
C ARG A 85 5.54 -4.34 -11.33
N LEU A 86 6.71 -3.69 -11.31
CA LEU A 86 7.52 -3.57 -10.09
C LEU A 86 6.81 -2.75 -9.00
N GLU A 87 5.94 -1.79 -9.38
CA GLU A 87 5.11 -1.06 -8.42
C GLU A 87 4.22 -1.98 -7.59
N LEU A 88 3.76 -3.10 -8.15
CA LEU A 88 2.95 -4.09 -7.41
C LEU A 88 3.73 -4.80 -6.29
N LEU A 89 5.05 -4.70 -6.25
CA LEU A 89 5.86 -5.18 -5.13
C LEU A 89 5.82 -4.22 -3.93
N ASN A 90 5.38 -2.99 -4.15
CA ASN A 90 5.10 -2.06 -3.07
C ASN A 90 3.78 -2.46 -2.39
N PRO A 91 3.77 -2.74 -1.07
CA PRO A 91 2.57 -3.20 -0.39
C PRO A 91 1.40 -2.22 -0.45
N PHE A 92 1.66 -0.90 -0.50
CA PHE A 92 0.58 0.09 -0.70
C PHE A 92 -0.05 -0.02 -2.09
N ALA A 93 0.78 -0.07 -3.14
CA ALA A 93 0.31 -0.16 -4.51
C ALA A 93 -0.45 -1.47 -4.74
N GLN A 94 0.06 -2.57 -4.21
CA GLN A 94 -0.58 -3.88 -4.27
C GLN A 94 -1.95 -3.84 -3.59
N THR A 95 -2.03 -3.37 -2.34
CA THR A 95 -3.30 -3.33 -1.60
C THR A 95 -4.33 -2.44 -2.29
N ILE A 96 -3.93 -1.29 -2.84
CA ILE A 96 -4.83 -0.40 -3.59
C ILE A 96 -5.34 -1.08 -4.86
N GLN A 97 -4.48 -1.79 -5.58
CA GLN A 97 -4.89 -2.51 -6.78
C GLN A 97 -5.79 -3.71 -6.46
N ASP A 98 -5.55 -4.41 -5.36
CA ASP A 98 -6.41 -5.49 -4.90
C ASP A 98 -7.79 -4.95 -4.48
N ILE A 99 -7.86 -3.79 -3.82
CA ILE A 99 -9.13 -3.12 -3.52
C ILE A 99 -9.87 -2.75 -4.82
N ARG A 100 -9.19 -2.17 -5.80
CA ARG A 100 -9.79 -1.82 -7.10
C ARG A 100 -10.30 -3.06 -7.85
N HIS A 101 -9.51 -4.12 -7.87
CA HIS A 101 -9.87 -5.39 -8.50
C HIS A 101 -11.07 -6.03 -7.81
N ASN A 102 -11.07 -6.07 -6.47
CA ASN A 102 -12.13 -6.73 -5.71
C ASN A 102 -13.45 -5.95 -5.68
N PHE A 103 -13.40 -4.61 -5.74
CA PHE A 103 -14.56 -3.76 -5.56
C PHE A 103 -15.09 -3.10 -6.84
N ILE A 104 -14.19 -2.62 -7.74
CA ILE A 104 -14.60 -1.77 -8.85
C ILE A 104 -14.61 -2.50 -10.19
N ALA A 105 -13.53 -3.22 -10.51
CA ALA A 105 -13.33 -3.76 -11.85
C ALA A 105 -12.52 -5.07 -11.82
N PRO A 106 -13.16 -6.18 -11.46
CA PRO A 106 -12.49 -7.47 -11.24
C PRO A 106 -11.80 -8.04 -12.49
N ASP A 107 -12.24 -7.66 -13.69
CA ASP A 107 -11.71 -8.25 -14.94
C ASP A 107 -10.66 -7.39 -15.63
N THR A 108 -10.55 -6.11 -15.27
CA THR A 108 -9.71 -5.15 -16.00
C THR A 108 -8.49 -4.66 -15.23
N GLN A 109 -8.47 -4.80 -13.90
CA GLN A 109 -7.37 -4.28 -13.09
C GLN A 109 -6.27 -5.33 -12.88
N PRO A 110 -5.01 -5.00 -13.21
CA PRO A 110 -3.88 -5.86 -12.94
C PRO A 110 -3.62 -5.94 -11.45
N THR A 111 -3.45 -7.15 -10.94
CA THR A 111 -3.07 -7.44 -9.56
C THR A 111 -1.76 -8.23 -9.56
N ILE A 112 -1.09 -8.27 -8.41
CA ILE A 112 0.11 -9.09 -8.25
C ILE A 112 -0.19 -10.57 -8.56
N TRP A 113 -1.42 -11.02 -8.27
CA TRP A 113 -1.89 -12.39 -8.49
C TRP A 113 -1.97 -12.77 -9.98
N ASN A 114 -2.28 -11.81 -10.85
CA ASN A 114 -2.44 -12.01 -12.28
C ASN A 114 -1.16 -11.72 -13.08
N GLN A 115 -0.28 -10.83 -12.55
CA GLN A 115 0.92 -10.39 -13.26
C GLN A 115 2.14 -11.28 -13.03
N PHE A 116 2.22 -11.95 -11.89
CA PHE A 116 3.36 -12.80 -11.55
C PHE A 116 2.94 -14.26 -11.41
N GLY A 117 3.69 -15.16 -12.06
CA GLY A 117 3.48 -16.61 -11.98
C GLY A 117 4.09 -17.25 -10.73
N ASN A 118 5.07 -16.61 -10.11
CA ASN A 118 5.82 -17.14 -8.98
C ASN A 118 5.16 -16.79 -7.65
N TRP A 119 4.85 -17.79 -6.83
CA TRP A 119 4.25 -17.63 -5.51
C TRP A 119 5.09 -16.78 -4.55
N GLY A 120 6.43 -16.87 -4.61
CA GLY A 120 7.31 -16.06 -3.77
C GLY A 120 7.16 -14.57 -4.04
N ILE A 121 7.03 -14.17 -5.31
CA ILE A 121 6.82 -12.78 -5.69
C ILE A 121 5.44 -12.29 -5.25
N ARG A 122 4.41 -13.12 -5.38
CA ARG A 122 3.03 -12.80 -4.98
C ARG A 122 2.90 -12.52 -3.48
N LEU A 123 3.63 -13.27 -2.65
CA LEU A 123 3.60 -13.13 -1.20
C LEU A 123 4.55 -12.05 -0.68
N PHE A 124 5.46 -11.54 -1.53
CA PHE A 124 6.48 -10.57 -1.13
C PHE A 124 5.90 -9.33 -0.44
N PRO A 125 4.86 -8.63 -0.95
CA PRO A 125 4.31 -7.44 -0.27
C PRO A 125 3.69 -7.75 1.09
N LEU A 126 3.02 -8.89 1.22
CA LEU A 126 2.45 -9.34 2.50
C LEU A 126 3.54 -9.62 3.54
N VAL A 127 4.58 -10.34 3.13
CA VAL A 127 5.74 -10.62 4.00
C VAL A 127 6.43 -9.32 4.39
N LEU A 128 6.61 -8.41 3.43
CA LEU A 128 7.21 -7.10 3.69
C LEU A 128 6.38 -6.29 4.70
N THR A 129 5.06 -6.30 4.59
CA THR A 129 4.15 -5.66 5.54
C THR A 129 4.32 -6.21 6.95
N VAL A 130 4.36 -7.53 7.09
CA VAL A 130 4.54 -8.20 8.40
C VAL A 130 5.91 -7.85 8.99
N VAL A 131 6.96 -7.88 8.17
CA VAL A 131 8.33 -7.53 8.61
C VAL A 131 8.41 -6.08 9.04
N LEU A 132 7.85 -5.15 8.26
CA LEU A 132 7.83 -3.72 8.61
C LEU A 132 7.03 -3.47 9.90
N LEU A 133 5.89 -4.13 10.07
CA LEU A 133 5.08 -4.01 11.28
C LEU A 133 5.83 -4.54 12.50
N TRP A 134 6.43 -5.71 12.38
CA TRP A 134 7.24 -6.29 13.45
C TRP A 134 8.41 -5.38 13.84
N LEU A 135 9.12 -4.86 12.84
CA LEU A 135 10.27 -3.97 13.02
C LEU A 135 9.84 -2.63 13.65
N GLY A 136 8.72 -2.05 13.20
CA GLY A 136 8.14 -0.84 13.78
C GLY A 136 7.78 -1.02 15.26
N VAL A 137 7.08 -2.10 15.60
CA VAL A 137 6.72 -2.43 16.99
C VAL A 137 7.97 -2.68 17.84
N TYR A 138 8.94 -3.43 17.30
CA TYR A 138 10.18 -3.74 18.00
C TYR A 138 10.99 -2.48 18.32
N LEU A 139 11.23 -1.64 17.32
CA LEU A 139 11.99 -0.40 17.50
C LEU A 139 11.28 0.58 18.43
N PHE A 140 9.97 0.73 18.28
CA PHE A 140 9.17 1.60 19.12
C PHE A 140 9.23 1.14 20.59
N ARG A 141 9.00 -0.15 20.87
CA ARG A 141 9.08 -0.69 22.24
C ARG A 141 10.47 -0.56 22.84
N ARG A 142 11.51 -0.80 22.05
CA ARG A 142 12.89 -0.67 22.51
C ARG A 142 13.26 0.75 22.90
N ASN A 143 12.77 1.74 22.15
CA ASN A 143 13.13 3.12 22.33
C ASN A 143 12.13 3.91 23.18
N SER A 144 10.92 3.40 23.42
CA SER A 144 9.87 4.08 24.20
C SER A 144 10.32 4.47 25.60
N ARG A 145 11.19 3.69 26.23
CA ARG A 145 11.75 4.00 27.56
C ARG A 145 12.66 5.22 27.55
N LYS A 146 13.32 5.51 26.42
CA LYS A 146 14.23 6.66 26.28
C LYS A 146 13.51 7.94 25.91
N PHE A 147 12.25 7.86 25.45
CA PHE A 147 11.48 9.05 25.03
C PHE A 147 11.21 9.99 26.20
N ALA A 148 11.04 9.45 27.41
CA ALA A 148 10.85 10.25 28.62
C ALA A 148 12.12 10.99 29.09
N GLU A 149 13.30 10.59 28.62
CA GLU A 149 14.58 11.22 29.00
C GLU A 149 15.01 12.32 27.99
N VAL A 150 14.42 12.34 26.80
CA VAL A 150 14.80 13.25 25.70
C VAL A 150 13.81 14.42 25.54
N MET A 151 12.61 14.33 26.15
CA MET A 151 11.64 15.41 26.23
C MET A 151 11.87 16.28 27.46
#